data_3877a7ff08624bd300e43048aaa4abcb
#
_entry.id   3877a7ff08624bd300e43048aaa4abcb
#
_cell.length_a   1.000
_cell.length_b   1.000
_cell.length_c   1.000
_cell.angle_alpha   90.00
_cell.angle_beta   90.00
_cell.angle_gamma   90.00
#
_symmetry.space_group_name_H-M   'P 1'
#
loop_
_entity.id
_entity.type
_entity.pdbx_description
1 polymer ?
#
loop_
_entity_poly.entity_id
_entity_poly.type
_entity_poly.pdbx_seq_one_letter_code
_entity_poly.pdbx_strand_id
1 'polypeptide(L)'
;IFQFDRIVNQMDQDGNQFVQIEKGNSKALLITSGGNEYRLDEGINKIISEKEGVQIHTDSNHVVQYAGFAGKSNESKLADMYNTLKVPRLGEYQLVLSDGTKVWLNSESELRYPVKFTGETREVELLGEAYFAVEKNPDKPFLVKTKSTTTRVLGTEFNVSAYPSEELNITLVEGSIVLNSKQISGKVQLIPGDNANLKIGGDKIYVSQVDVRKDTDWGDGYFYF
;
A
#
# COMPACT_ATOMS: atom_id res chain seq x y z
N ILE A 1 16.08 -27.52 2.12
CA ILE A 1 17.23 -26.92 2.85
C ILE A 1 16.90 -25.43 2.91
N PHE A 2 16.37 -24.99 4.05
CA PHE A 2 16.09 -23.57 4.30
C PHE A 2 17.41 -22.91 4.69
N GLN A 3 17.91 -22.03 3.85
CA GLN A 3 19.04 -21.18 4.16
C GLN A 3 18.51 -19.96 4.88
N PHE A 4 18.64 -19.94 6.21
CA PHE A 4 18.43 -18.74 7.03
C PHE A 4 19.64 -17.83 6.80
N ASP A 5 19.47 -16.76 6.04
CA ASP A 5 20.49 -15.74 5.88
C ASP A 5 20.67 -15.01 7.21
N ARG A 6 21.90 -15.16 7.73
CA ARG A 6 22.57 -14.48 8.84
C ARG A 6 21.68 -13.81 9.89
N ILE A 7 21.29 -14.61 10.87
CA ILE A 7 20.96 -14.10 12.20
C ILE A 7 22.28 -13.64 12.83
N VAL A 8 22.49 -12.34 12.94
CA VAL A 8 23.60 -11.79 13.72
C VAL A 8 23.07 -11.60 15.15
N ASN A 9 23.37 -12.54 16.03
CA ASN A 9 23.12 -12.40 17.46
C ASN A 9 24.08 -11.32 17.99
N GLN A 10 23.56 -10.17 18.35
CA GLN A 10 24.28 -9.11 19.06
C GLN A 10 23.80 -9.07 20.52
N MET A 11 24.68 -8.69 21.43
CA MET A 11 24.33 -8.39 22.81
C MET A 11 24.40 -6.89 23.02
N ASP A 12 23.42 -6.33 23.70
CA ASP A 12 23.48 -4.95 24.16
C ASP A 12 24.45 -4.82 25.37
N GLN A 13 24.67 -3.57 25.82
CA GLN A 13 25.55 -3.29 26.96
C GLN A 13 25.06 -3.91 28.28
N ASP A 14 23.78 -4.29 28.33
CA ASP A 14 23.13 -4.93 29.49
C ASP A 14 23.09 -6.47 29.39
N GLY A 15 23.66 -7.04 28.33
CA GLY A 15 23.77 -8.51 28.12
C GLY A 15 22.51 -9.16 27.54
N ASN A 16 21.54 -8.40 27.05
CA ASN A 16 20.37 -8.95 26.40
C ASN A 16 20.68 -9.31 24.95
N GLN A 17 20.21 -10.48 24.53
CA GLN A 17 20.29 -10.90 23.13
C GLN A 17 19.23 -10.17 22.31
N PHE A 18 19.63 -9.49 21.24
CA PHE A 18 18.70 -8.95 20.27
C PHE A 18 19.04 -9.47 18.87
N VAL A 19 18.01 -9.64 18.06
CA VAL A 19 18.13 -10.01 16.66
C VAL A 19 17.97 -8.72 15.86
N GLN A 20 19.04 -8.30 15.20
CA GLN A 20 18.92 -7.20 14.24
C GLN A 20 18.28 -7.76 12.97
N ILE A 21 17.05 -7.35 12.71
CA ILE A 21 16.36 -7.63 11.44
C ILE A 21 16.82 -6.55 10.46
N GLU A 22 17.43 -6.96 9.36
CA GLU A 22 17.78 -6.01 8.30
C GLU A 22 16.48 -5.44 7.73
N LYS A 23 16.46 -4.12 7.55
CA LYS A 23 15.36 -3.42 6.87
C LYS A 23 15.14 -4.06 5.49
N GLY A 24 13.88 -4.20 5.08
CA GLY A 24 13.50 -4.68 3.76
C GLY A 24 14.23 -3.88 2.66
N ASN A 25 14.68 -4.58 1.62
CA ASN A 25 15.33 -3.91 0.49
C ASN A 25 14.26 -3.24 -0.39
N SER A 26 14.54 -2.03 -0.87
CA SER A 26 13.67 -1.34 -1.82
C SER A 26 13.67 -2.05 -3.17
N LYS A 27 12.79 -3.06 -3.31
CA LYS A 27 12.65 -3.88 -4.52
C LYS A 27 11.19 -3.97 -4.90
N ALA A 28 10.89 -3.71 -6.16
CA ALA A 28 9.55 -3.91 -6.71
C ALA A 28 9.59 -4.28 -8.19
N LEU A 29 8.50 -4.83 -8.69
CA LEU A 29 8.22 -5.05 -10.10
C LEU A 29 7.03 -4.16 -10.48
N LEU A 30 7.25 -3.21 -11.38
CA LEU A 30 6.20 -2.41 -11.98
C LEU A 30 5.74 -3.09 -13.28
N ILE A 31 4.46 -3.43 -13.34
CA ILE A 31 3.80 -3.94 -14.55
C ILE A 31 2.89 -2.81 -15.05
N THR A 32 3.17 -2.32 -16.25
CA THR A 32 2.42 -1.21 -16.83
C THR A 32 1.18 -1.69 -17.57
N SER A 33 0.27 -0.76 -17.88
CA SER A 33 -0.96 -1.03 -18.65
C SER A 33 -0.69 -1.64 -20.02
N GLY A 34 0.50 -1.42 -20.58
CA GLY A 34 0.98 -2.03 -21.82
C GLY A 34 1.48 -3.46 -21.66
N GLY A 35 1.53 -4.00 -20.44
CA GLY A 35 2.08 -5.32 -20.13
C GLY A 35 3.59 -5.36 -20.01
N ASN A 36 4.28 -4.22 -20.08
CA ASN A 36 5.73 -4.18 -19.89
C ASN A 36 6.07 -4.31 -18.40
N GLU A 37 7.13 -5.03 -18.12
CA GLU A 37 7.62 -5.28 -16.77
C GLU A 37 8.95 -4.55 -16.54
N TYR A 38 9.03 -3.80 -15.42
CA TYR A 38 10.22 -3.05 -15.02
C TYR A 38 10.59 -3.43 -13.59
N ARG A 39 11.78 -3.99 -13.42
CA ARG A 39 12.35 -4.19 -12.08
C ARG A 39 12.85 -2.86 -11.55
N LEU A 40 12.42 -2.54 -10.35
CA LEU A 40 12.76 -1.32 -9.64
C LEU A 40 13.71 -1.70 -8.50
N ASP A 41 14.98 -1.87 -8.85
CA ASP A 41 16.04 -2.19 -7.91
C ASP A 41 16.68 -0.90 -7.37
N GLU A 42 17.51 -0.99 -6.33
CA GLU A 42 18.13 0.15 -5.66
C GLU A 42 18.86 1.11 -6.64
N GLY A 43 18.63 2.41 -6.46
CA GLY A 43 19.50 3.48 -6.99
C GLY A 43 19.30 3.89 -8.44
N ILE A 44 18.19 3.55 -9.08
CA ILE A 44 18.00 3.91 -10.51
C ILE A 44 16.99 5.05 -10.66
N ASN A 45 17.49 6.26 -10.95
CA ASN A 45 16.68 7.32 -11.52
C ASN A 45 16.26 6.90 -12.94
N LYS A 46 15.05 6.40 -13.09
CA LYS A 46 14.55 5.88 -14.36
C LYS A 46 13.31 6.65 -14.80
N ILE A 47 13.28 7.02 -16.06
CA ILE A 47 12.07 7.55 -16.71
C ILE A 47 11.51 6.45 -17.59
N ILE A 48 10.30 6.00 -17.26
CA ILE A 48 9.55 5.02 -18.05
C ILE A 48 8.47 5.81 -18.79
N SER A 49 8.51 5.78 -20.12
CA SER A 49 7.49 6.41 -20.95
C SER A 49 6.53 5.35 -21.46
N GLU A 50 5.26 5.54 -21.17
CA GLU A 50 4.16 4.68 -21.58
C GLU A 50 3.32 5.33 -22.68
N LYS A 51 2.34 4.58 -23.19
CA LYS A 51 1.37 5.09 -24.16
C LYS A 51 0.60 6.29 -23.60
N GLU A 52 0.00 7.07 -24.49
CA GLU A 52 -0.79 8.27 -24.16
C GLU A 52 0.00 9.33 -23.36
N GLY A 53 1.33 9.34 -23.49
CA GLY A 53 2.20 10.35 -22.86
C GLY A 53 2.36 10.20 -21.36
N VAL A 54 2.03 9.06 -20.79
CA VAL A 54 2.27 8.75 -19.37
C VAL A 54 3.76 8.64 -19.10
N GLN A 55 4.27 9.43 -18.16
CA GLN A 55 5.65 9.35 -17.70
C GLN A 55 5.69 8.92 -16.24
N ILE A 56 6.46 7.89 -15.96
CA ILE A 56 6.68 7.34 -14.63
C ILE A 56 8.14 7.60 -14.29
N HIS A 57 8.37 8.25 -13.17
CA HIS A 57 9.71 8.53 -12.66
C HIS A 57 9.95 7.66 -11.43
N THR A 58 11.14 7.07 -11.35
CA THR A 58 11.66 6.51 -10.11
C THR A 58 12.80 7.41 -9.65
N ASP A 59 12.79 7.81 -8.39
CA ASP A 59 13.85 8.64 -7.82
C ASP A 59 14.88 7.81 -7.02
N SER A 60 15.92 8.49 -6.52
CA SER A 60 16.96 7.88 -5.70
C SER A 60 16.46 7.41 -4.31
N ASN A 61 15.26 7.80 -3.91
CA ASN A 61 14.63 7.38 -2.66
C ASN A 61 13.68 6.19 -2.87
N HIS A 62 13.78 5.54 -4.03
CA HIS A 62 12.95 4.38 -4.39
C HIS A 62 11.45 4.68 -4.42
N VAL A 63 11.08 5.88 -4.89
CA VAL A 63 9.69 6.31 -5.03
C VAL A 63 9.30 6.30 -6.49
N VAL A 64 8.22 5.59 -6.82
CA VAL A 64 7.55 5.69 -8.13
C VAL A 64 6.60 6.88 -8.11
N GLN A 65 6.74 7.78 -9.05
CA GLN A 65 5.89 8.96 -9.20
C GLN A 65 5.41 9.12 -10.64
N TYR A 66 4.20 9.64 -10.79
CA TYR A 66 3.63 10.00 -12.09
C TYR A 66 3.92 11.46 -12.38
N ALA A 67 4.84 11.74 -13.30
CA ALA A 67 5.27 13.08 -13.66
C ALA A 67 4.58 13.56 -14.93
N GLY A 68 3.32 13.90 -14.80
CA GLY A 68 2.57 14.55 -15.87
C GLY A 68 2.16 13.64 -17.03
N PHE A 69 1.28 14.17 -17.84
CA PHE A 69 0.80 13.57 -19.08
C PHE A 69 1.24 14.46 -20.21
N ALA A 70 2.27 14.06 -20.98
CA ALA A 70 2.80 14.86 -22.09
C ALA A 70 1.78 14.89 -23.24
N GLY A 71 1.22 16.07 -23.54
CA GLY A 71 0.33 16.30 -24.69
C GLY A 71 -1.17 16.27 -24.35
N LYS A 72 -2.01 16.34 -25.40
CA LYS A 72 -3.47 16.17 -25.29
C LYS A 72 -3.79 14.67 -25.11
N SER A 73 -3.59 14.15 -23.91
CA SER A 73 -4.00 12.79 -23.60
C SER A 73 -5.54 12.71 -23.60
N ASN A 74 -6.06 11.68 -24.27
CA ASN A 74 -7.50 11.42 -24.23
C ASN A 74 -7.87 10.84 -22.87
N GLU A 75 -8.56 11.60 -22.02
CA GLU A 75 -8.92 11.18 -20.65
C GLU A 75 -9.68 9.86 -20.61
N SER A 76 -10.48 9.56 -21.63
CA SER A 76 -11.19 8.28 -21.71
C SER A 76 -10.25 7.09 -21.87
N LYS A 77 -9.14 7.25 -22.56
CA LYS A 77 -8.14 6.18 -22.69
C LYS A 77 -7.33 5.98 -21.42
N LEU A 78 -7.05 7.07 -20.67
CA LEU A 78 -6.35 6.98 -19.39
C LEU A 78 -7.17 6.28 -18.31
N ALA A 79 -8.51 6.33 -18.40
CA ALA A 79 -9.43 5.67 -17.47
C ALA A 79 -9.24 4.14 -17.43
N ASP A 80 -8.86 3.54 -18.56
CA ASP A 80 -8.69 2.09 -18.71
C ASP A 80 -7.23 1.62 -18.53
N MET A 81 -6.31 2.56 -18.27
CA MET A 81 -4.90 2.24 -18.07
C MET A 81 -4.61 1.98 -16.59
N TYR A 82 -4.36 0.73 -16.27
CA TYR A 82 -3.98 0.30 -14.91
C TYR A 82 -2.56 -0.20 -14.88
N ASN A 83 -1.83 0.20 -13.87
CA ASN A 83 -0.52 -0.34 -13.54
C ASN A 83 -0.62 -1.19 -12.27
N THR A 84 0.32 -2.10 -12.10
CA THR A 84 0.43 -2.94 -10.93
C THR A 84 1.84 -2.84 -10.37
N LEU A 85 1.97 -2.52 -9.10
CA LEU A 85 3.23 -2.56 -8.37
C LEU A 85 3.23 -3.79 -7.47
N LYS A 86 4.21 -4.68 -7.66
CA LYS A 86 4.40 -5.90 -6.87
C LYS A 86 5.68 -5.81 -6.07
N VAL A 87 5.58 -6.05 -4.78
CA VAL A 87 6.71 -6.09 -3.86
C VAL A 87 7.01 -7.55 -3.53
N PRO A 88 8.23 -8.06 -3.82
CA PRO A 88 8.60 -9.42 -3.52
C PRO A 88 8.84 -9.61 -2.02
N ARG A 89 9.06 -10.86 -1.63
CA ARG A 89 9.45 -11.20 -0.26
C ARG A 89 10.70 -10.43 0.16
N LEU A 90 10.73 -9.93 1.40
CA LEU A 90 11.79 -9.10 1.97
C LEU A 90 11.97 -7.75 1.24
N GLY A 91 10.97 -7.33 0.48
CA GLY A 91 10.93 -6.03 -0.16
C GLY A 91 9.99 -5.07 0.56
N GLU A 92 10.20 -3.78 0.31
CA GLU A 92 9.27 -2.69 0.59
C GLU A 92 9.37 -1.67 -0.53
N TYR A 93 8.29 -0.94 -0.82
CA TYR A 93 8.37 0.07 -1.87
C TYR A 93 7.36 1.19 -1.67
N GLN A 94 7.76 2.42 -2.01
CA GLN A 94 6.92 3.60 -1.93
C GLN A 94 6.41 4.01 -3.32
N LEU A 95 5.13 4.39 -3.37
CA LEU A 95 4.44 4.87 -4.58
C LEU A 95 3.73 6.18 -4.27
N VAL A 96 3.85 7.16 -5.17
CA VAL A 96 3.00 8.36 -5.17
C VAL A 96 2.04 8.25 -6.35
N LEU A 97 0.75 8.18 -6.05
CA LEU A 97 -0.32 8.10 -7.04
C LEU A 97 -0.55 9.43 -7.74
N SER A 98 -1.30 9.43 -8.83
CA SER A 98 -1.54 10.62 -9.67
C SER A 98 -2.32 11.75 -8.97
N ASP A 99 -2.94 11.48 -7.83
CA ASP A 99 -3.64 12.46 -6.98
C ASP A 99 -2.77 13.01 -5.84
N GLY A 100 -1.52 12.55 -5.71
CA GLY A 100 -0.61 12.90 -4.62
C GLY A 100 -0.67 11.95 -3.41
N THR A 101 -1.61 11.01 -3.38
CA THR A 101 -1.69 9.98 -2.34
C THR A 101 -0.39 9.18 -2.29
N LYS A 102 0.19 9.04 -1.10
CA LYS A 102 1.39 8.23 -0.85
C LYS A 102 0.98 6.86 -0.34
N VAL A 103 1.63 5.84 -0.86
CA VAL A 103 1.39 4.44 -0.48
C VAL A 103 2.72 3.77 -0.24
N TRP A 104 2.87 3.13 0.92
CA TRP A 104 3.99 2.25 1.24
C TRP A 104 3.48 0.82 1.18
N LEU A 105 4.08 0.00 0.33
CA LEU A 105 3.75 -1.42 0.21
C LEU A 105 4.77 -2.25 0.98
N ASN A 106 4.25 -3.15 1.80
CA ASN A 106 5.05 -4.13 2.53
C ASN A 106 5.38 -5.35 1.66
N SER A 107 6.20 -6.24 2.20
CA SER A 107 6.62 -7.51 1.59
C SER A 107 5.42 -8.34 1.08
N GLU A 108 5.60 -9.03 -0.06
CA GLU A 108 4.59 -9.92 -0.68
C GLU A 108 3.25 -9.23 -0.98
N SER A 109 3.30 -7.90 -1.25
CA SER A 109 2.12 -7.09 -1.53
C SER A 109 2.03 -6.66 -2.99
N GLU A 110 0.80 -6.47 -3.44
CA GLU A 110 0.48 -6.03 -4.80
C GLU A 110 -0.58 -4.93 -4.75
N LEU A 111 -0.31 -3.80 -5.42
CA LEU A 111 -1.27 -2.72 -5.60
C LEU A 111 -1.54 -2.55 -7.09
N ARG A 112 -2.82 -2.66 -7.47
CA ARG A 112 -3.31 -2.32 -8.80
C ARG A 112 -4.04 -0.99 -8.76
N TYR A 113 -3.65 -0.05 -9.61
CA TYR A 113 -4.14 1.33 -9.58
C TYR A 113 -4.19 1.93 -10.98
N PRO A 114 -5.12 2.88 -11.26
CA PRO A 114 -5.16 3.58 -12.53
C PRO A 114 -4.01 4.59 -12.65
N VAL A 115 -3.50 4.80 -13.86
CA VAL A 115 -2.46 5.82 -14.11
C VAL A 115 -2.98 7.23 -13.82
N LYS A 116 -4.28 7.46 -13.96
CA LYS A 116 -4.98 8.69 -13.60
C LYS A 116 -6.37 8.38 -13.10
N PHE A 117 -6.76 9.00 -12.00
CA PHE A 117 -8.14 8.91 -11.49
C PHE A 117 -9.07 9.82 -12.29
N THR A 118 -9.84 9.28 -13.22
CA THR A 118 -10.75 10.03 -14.12
C THR A 118 -12.21 9.96 -13.69
N GLY A 119 -12.63 8.91 -12.94
CA GLY A 119 -14.00 8.72 -12.46
C GLY A 119 -14.40 9.60 -11.26
N GLU A 120 -15.57 9.36 -10.70
CA GLU A 120 -16.10 10.04 -9.51
C GLU A 120 -15.41 9.59 -8.20
N THR A 121 -14.71 8.48 -8.24
CA THR A 121 -13.93 7.92 -7.12
C THR A 121 -12.49 7.70 -7.52
N ARG A 122 -11.61 7.57 -6.52
CA ARG A 122 -10.21 7.17 -6.65
C ARG A 122 -10.09 5.74 -6.14
N GLU A 123 -10.00 4.77 -7.03
CA GLU A 123 -10.06 3.36 -6.67
C GLU A 123 -8.72 2.66 -6.90
N VAL A 124 -8.31 1.87 -5.90
CA VAL A 124 -7.15 0.97 -5.97
C VAL A 124 -7.53 -0.41 -5.45
N GLU A 125 -6.82 -1.43 -5.91
CA GLU A 125 -6.99 -2.82 -5.46
C GLU A 125 -5.73 -3.28 -4.76
N LEU A 126 -5.86 -3.78 -3.52
CA LEU A 126 -4.77 -4.24 -2.68
C LEU A 126 -4.87 -5.74 -2.40
N LEU A 127 -3.73 -6.42 -2.54
CA LEU A 127 -3.44 -7.73 -1.99
C LEU A 127 -2.18 -7.61 -1.15
N GLY A 128 -2.16 -8.16 0.06
CA GLY A 128 -1.06 -7.98 1.01
C GLY A 128 -1.27 -6.76 1.89
N GLU A 129 -0.20 -6.05 2.23
CA GLU A 129 -0.24 -4.96 3.20
C GLU A 129 0.28 -3.65 2.63
N ALA A 130 -0.42 -2.56 2.94
CA ALA A 130 0.00 -1.22 2.59
C ALA A 130 -0.47 -0.18 3.60
N TYR A 131 0.39 0.80 3.86
CA TYR A 131 0.06 2.05 4.53
C TYR A 131 -0.30 3.11 3.50
N PHE A 132 -1.37 3.85 3.76
CA PHE A 132 -1.89 4.90 2.90
C PHE A 132 -1.89 6.24 3.63
N ALA A 133 -1.25 7.26 3.06
CA ALA A 133 -1.46 8.65 3.40
C ALA A 133 -2.23 9.31 2.24
N VAL A 134 -3.56 9.29 2.36
CA VAL A 134 -4.47 9.68 1.27
C VAL A 134 -4.61 11.18 1.19
N GLU A 135 -4.36 11.74 0.00
CA GLU A 135 -4.56 13.18 -0.27
C GLU A 135 -6.03 13.58 -0.06
N LYS A 136 -6.25 14.68 0.67
CA LYS A 136 -7.58 15.13 1.08
C LYS A 136 -8.39 15.65 -0.11
N ASN A 137 -9.47 14.95 -0.40
CA ASN A 137 -10.43 15.36 -1.44
C ASN A 137 -11.85 14.87 -1.07
N PRO A 138 -12.68 15.70 -0.40
CA PRO A 138 -14.03 15.33 0.00
C PRO A 138 -14.98 15.03 -1.18
N ASP A 139 -14.75 15.67 -2.32
CA ASP A 139 -15.62 15.55 -3.49
C ASP A 139 -15.35 14.28 -4.29
N LYS A 140 -14.16 13.67 -4.11
CA LYS A 140 -13.74 12.48 -4.83
C LYS A 140 -13.19 11.43 -3.86
N PRO A 141 -14.04 10.58 -3.27
CA PRO A 141 -13.63 9.58 -2.29
C PRO A 141 -12.55 8.64 -2.81
N PHE A 142 -11.65 8.21 -1.90
CA PHE A 142 -10.64 7.20 -2.17
C PHE A 142 -11.13 5.84 -1.65
N LEU A 143 -11.02 4.81 -2.48
CA LEU A 143 -11.48 3.46 -2.19
C LEU A 143 -10.32 2.47 -2.29
N VAL A 144 -10.02 1.77 -1.19
CA VAL A 144 -9.14 0.61 -1.21
C VAL A 144 -10.00 -0.63 -1.24
N LYS A 145 -9.93 -1.37 -2.34
CA LYS A 145 -10.63 -2.63 -2.53
C LYS A 145 -9.71 -3.80 -2.22
N THR A 146 -10.18 -4.71 -1.38
CA THR A 146 -9.56 -6.00 -1.13
C THR A 146 -10.48 -7.13 -1.61
N LYS A 147 -10.07 -8.36 -1.43
CA LYS A 147 -10.91 -9.53 -1.73
C LYS A 147 -12.24 -9.48 -0.97
N SER A 148 -12.23 -9.06 0.30
CA SER A 148 -13.37 -9.16 1.22
C SER A 148 -14.03 -7.81 1.56
N THR A 149 -13.31 -6.69 1.41
CA THR A 149 -13.78 -5.38 1.87
C THR A 149 -13.55 -4.26 0.87
N THR A 150 -14.25 -3.15 1.09
CA THR A 150 -13.97 -1.84 0.47
C THR A 150 -13.87 -0.81 1.57
N THR A 151 -12.69 -0.21 1.71
CA THR A 151 -12.37 0.87 2.64
C THR A 151 -12.55 2.20 1.92
N ARG A 152 -13.43 3.07 2.40
CA ARG A 152 -13.73 4.39 1.83
C ARG A 152 -13.25 5.49 2.75
N VAL A 153 -12.47 6.42 2.19
CA VAL A 153 -11.91 7.58 2.91
C VAL A 153 -11.98 8.84 2.06
N LEU A 154 -11.80 10.02 2.69
CA LEU A 154 -11.79 11.33 2.01
C LEU A 154 -10.45 12.07 2.12
N GLY A 155 -9.54 11.58 2.96
CA GLY A 155 -8.23 12.15 3.28
C GLY A 155 -7.85 11.63 4.66
N THR A 156 -7.07 10.58 4.74
CA THR A 156 -6.97 9.70 5.92
C THR A 156 -5.64 8.97 5.88
N GLU A 157 -5.04 8.78 7.04
CA GLU A 157 -3.86 7.93 7.20
C GLU A 157 -4.25 6.62 7.88
N PHE A 158 -3.94 5.49 7.26
CA PHE A 158 -4.34 4.17 7.73
C PHE A 158 -3.51 3.04 7.13
N ASN A 159 -3.44 1.94 7.84
CA ASN A 159 -2.85 0.69 7.37
C ASN A 159 -3.93 -0.32 6.99
N VAL A 160 -3.68 -1.11 5.96
CA VAL A 160 -4.50 -2.25 5.54
C VAL A 160 -3.62 -3.46 5.37
N SER A 161 -3.83 -4.51 6.17
CA SER A 161 -3.23 -5.82 6.00
C SER A 161 -4.30 -6.80 5.53
N ALA A 162 -4.18 -7.27 4.29
CA ALA A 162 -5.15 -8.11 3.58
C ALA A 162 -4.48 -9.27 2.84
N TYR A 163 -3.57 -9.98 3.51
CA TYR A 163 -2.94 -11.17 2.96
C TYR A 163 -3.97 -12.31 2.81
N PRO A 164 -3.88 -13.13 1.73
CA PRO A 164 -4.90 -14.14 1.42
C PRO A 164 -5.13 -15.21 2.47
N SER A 165 -4.10 -15.53 3.26
CA SER A 165 -4.10 -16.57 4.30
C SER A 165 -4.16 -16.02 5.71
N GLU A 166 -4.40 -14.72 5.87
CA GLU A 166 -4.44 -14.03 7.15
C GLU A 166 -5.78 -13.33 7.39
N GLU A 167 -6.03 -12.93 8.62
CA GLU A 167 -7.16 -12.09 8.97
C GLU A 167 -6.95 -10.69 8.36
N LEU A 168 -8.01 -10.08 7.86
CA LEU A 168 -7.95 -8.68 7.43
C LEU A 168 -7.83 -7.79 8.66
N ASN A 169 -6.87 -6.87 8.64
CA ASN A 169 -6.71 -5.83 9.65
C ASN A 169 -6.69 -4.45 8.97
N ILE A 170 -7.40 -3.49 9.53
CA ILE A 170 -7.42 -2.10 9.09
C ILE A 170 -7.25 -1.21 10.30
N THR A 171 -6.12 -0.52 10.40
CA THR A 171 -5.78 0.37 11.53
C THR A 171 -5.85 1.81 11.08
N LEU A 172 -6.68 2.60 11.76
CA LEU A 172 -6.85 4.02 11.47
C LEU A 172 -5.93 4.88 12.33
N VAL A 173 -5.08 5.66 11.68
CA VAL A 173 -4.14 6.60 12.33
C VAL A 173 -4.75 7.99 12.44
N GLU A 174 -5.18 8.57 11.32
CA GLU A 174 -5.77 9.92 11.26
C GLU A 174 -6.93 9.97 10.29
N GLY A 175 -7.96 10.77 10.60
CA GLY A 175 -9.12 10.99 9.77
C GLY A 175 -10.32 10.10 10.11
N SER A 176 -10.97 9.52 9.11
CA SER A 176 -12.09 8.58 9.31
C SER A 176 -12.19 7.58 8.17
N ILE A 177 -12.64 6.38 8.51
CA ILE A 177 -12.88 5.28 7.57
C ILE A 177 -14.36 4.89 7.60
N VAL A 178 -14.93 4.63 6.42
CA VAL A 178 -16.17 3.86 6.27
C VAL A 178 -15.81 2.53 5.61
N LEU A 179 -15.95 1.44 6.35
CA LEU A 179 -15.64 0.09 5.91
C LEU A 179 -16.91 -0.64 5.49
N ASN A 180 -16.90 -1.21 4.29
CA ASN A 180 -17.94 -2.11 3.79
C ASN A 180 -17.33 -3.48 3.56
N SER A 181 -17.99 -4.53 4.02
CA SER A 181 -17.62 -5.91 3.71
C SER A 181 -18.60 -6.50 2.70
N LYS A 182 -18.10 -7.37 1.83
CA LYS A 182 -18.94 -8.13 0.89
C LYS A 182 -19.78 -9.21 1.58
N GLN A 183 -19.40 -9.60 2.79
CA GLN A 183 -20.00 -10.71 3.55
C GLN A 183 -20.92 -10.23 4.68
N ILE A 184 -20.82 -8.95 5.07
CA ILE A 184 -21.47 -8.39 6.24
C ILE A 184 -22.40 -7.26 5.81
N SER A 185 -23.67 -7.32 6.22
CA SER A 185 -24.62 -6.24 6.01
C SER A 185 -24.31 -5.07 6.94
N GLY A 186 -24.24 -3.87 6.39
CA GLY A 186 -23.98 -2.64 7.13
C GLY A 186 -22.61 -2.05 6.87
N LYS A 187 -22.40 -0.88 7.48
CA LYS A 187 -21.14 -0.12 7.38
C LYS A 187 -20.54 -0.01 8.77
N VAL A 188 -19.25 -0.17 8.87
CA VAL A 188 -18.48 0.08 10.09
C VAL A 188 -17.74 1.40 9.92
N GLN A 189 -17.89 2.31 10.87
CA GLN A 189 -17.15 3.56 10.90
C GLN A 189 -16.03 3.45 11.93
N LEU A 190 -14.82 3.82 11.55
CA LEU A 190 -13.65 3.86 12.43
C LEU A 190 -13.27 5.29 12.76
N ILE A 191 -12.78 5.48 13.98
CA ILE A 191 -12.15 6.70 14.48
C ILE A 191 -10.66 6.46 14.75
N PRO A 192 -9.80 7.49 14.85
CA PRO A 192 -8.37 7.31 15.12
C PRO A 192 -8.09 6.43 16.34
N GLY A 193 -7.16 5.49 16.18
CA GLY A 193 -6.84 4.46 17.17
C GLY A 193 -7.63 3.15 17.02
N ASP A 194 -8.67 3.11 16.18
CA ASP A 194 -9.39 1.86 15.91
C ASP A 194 -8.61 0.92 14.98
N ASN A 195 -8.66 -0.36 15.31
CA ASN A 195 -8.35 -1.48 14.41
C ASN A 195 -9.63 -2.27 14.14
N ALA A 196 -9.96 -2.46 12.87
CA ALA A 196 -11.03 -3.34 12.42
C ALA A 196 -10.44 -4.66 11.95
N ASN A 197 -10.83 -5.76 12.59
CA ASN A 197 -10.42 -7.12 12.26
C ASN A 197 -11.57 -7.91 11.66
N LEU A 198 -11.31 -8.59 10.54
CA LEU A 198 -12.23 -9.55 9.92
C LEU A 198 -11.53 -10.91 9.80
N LYS A 199 -12.01 -11.90 10.54
CA LYS A 199 -11.49 -13.26 10.51
C LYS A 199 -11.73 -13.94 9.16
N ILE A 200 -10.87 -14.88 8.80
CA ILE A 200 -11.04 -15.69 7.59
C ILE A 200 -12.38 -16.44 7.65
N GLY A 201 -13.23 -16.23 6.63
CA GLY A 201 -14.57 -16.81 6.58
C GLY A 201 -15.54 -16.26 7.64
N GLY A 202 -15.12 -15.21 8.37
CA GLY A 202 -15.94 -14.58 9.40
C GLY A 202 -17.10 -13.76 8.83
N ASP A 203 -18.14 -13.64 9.63
CA ASP A 203 -19.36 -12.88 9.34
C ASP A 203 -19.49 -11.59 10.17
N LYS A 204 -18.44 -11.23 10.91
CA LYS A 204 -18.39 -10.05 11.78
C LYS A 204 -17.07 -9.33 11.68
N ILE A 205 -17.13 -7.99 11.76
CA ILE A 205 -15.98 -7.14 11.95
C ILE A 205 -15.87 -6.81 13.43
N TYR A 206 -14.73 -7.10 14.01
CA TYR A 206 -14.41 -6.73 15.39
C TYR A 206 -13.64 -5.41 15.36
N VAL A 207 -14.04 -4.45 16.20
CA VAL A 207 -13.35 -3.17 16.33
C VAL A 207 -12.78 -3.06 17.75
N SER A 208 -11.51 -2.71 17.85
CA SER A 208 -10.81 -2.49 19.11
C SER A 208 -9.87 -1.31 19.00
N GLN A 209 -9.58 -0.65 20.13
CA GLN A 209 -8.53 0.36 20.21
C GLN A 209 -7.15 -0.30 20.30
N VAL A 210 -6.19 0.21 19.54
CA VAL A 210 -4.81 -0.31 19.49
C VAL A 210 -3.78 0.82 19.61
N ASP A 211 -2.55 0.46 19.95
CA ASP A 211 -1.40 1.37 19.76
C ASP A 211 -1.03 1.35 18.27
N VAL A 212 -1.45 2.40 17.56
CA VAL A 212 -1.28 2.49 16.10
C VAL A 212 0.15 2.33 15.63
N ARG A 213 1.15 2.69 16.47
CA ARG A 213 2.57 2.55 16.14
C ARG A 213 2.97 1.12 15.83
N LYS A 214 2.39 0.15 16.53
CA LYS A 214 2.68 -1.29 16.32
C LYS A 214 2.32 -1.76 14.91
N ASP A 215 1.30 -1.17 14.31
CA ASP A 215 0.77 -1.55 13.00
C ASP A 215 1.31 -0.67 11.87
N THR A 216 2.00 0.45 12.18
CA THR A 216 2.37 1.46 11.16
C THR A 216 3.85 1.79 11.08
N ASP A 217 4.63 1.56 12.16
CA ASP A 217 6.04 1.93 12.21
C ASP A 217 6.96 1.03 11.36
N TRP A 218 6.43 -0.04 10.77
CA TRP A 218 7.21 -0.89 9.86
C TRP A 218 7.76 -0.10 8.64
N GLY A 219 7.01 0.90 8.14
CA GLY A 219 7.46 1.79 7.08
C GLY A 219 8.68 2.63 7.45
N ASP A 220 8.91 2.89 8.73
CA ASP A 220 10.09 3.57 9.28
C ASP A 220 11.18 2.58 9.72
N GLY A 221 10.96 1.28 9.55
CA GLY A 221 11.91 0.21 9.90
C GLY A 221 11.86 -0.25 11.36
N TYR A 222 10.79 0.08 12.09
CA TYR A 222 10.55 -0.40 13.45
C TYR A 222 9.60 -1.59 13.44
N PHE A 223 9.97 -2.67 14.11
CA PHE A 223 9.14 -3.85 14.32
C PHE A 223 8.92 -4.04 15.82
N TYR A 224 7.67 -4.14 16.24
CA TYR A 224 7.27 -4.45 17.61
C TYR A 224 6.83 -5.92 17.66
N PHE A 225 7.41 -6.69 18.58
CA PHE A 225 7.07 -8.09 18.84
C PHE A 225 6.26 -8.23 20.12
#